data_992c3d87ff76fed82382b6c327c9ea2a
#
_entry.id   992c3d87ff76fed82382b6c327c9ea2a
#
_cell.length_a   1.000
_cell.length_b   1.000
_cell.length_c   1.000
_cell.angle_alpha   90.00
_cell.angle_beta   90.00
_cell.angle_gamma   90.00
#
_symmetry.space_group_name_H-M   'P 1'
#
loop_
_entity.id
_entity.type
_entity.pdbx_description
1 polymer ?
#
loop_
_entity_poly.entity_id
_entity_poly.type
_entity_poly.pdbx_seq_one_letter_code
_entity_poly.pdbx_strand_id
1 'polypeptide(L)'
;MFSYNKFLEFPVKVSKPNPRLANVVITQYGGPNGELGASLRYLSQRYTMPDEVSKGLLTDIGTEELAHLEIVGSLVAQLSKNAPPKEWSEMGSWEYYSDNGASVFPQSSQGSPFNAASIAVTGDPLTNLYEDLAAEQKARAVYDNILKLSDDPDVNEVIKFLRQREVVPVSYTHLR
;
A
#
# COMPACT_ATOMS: atom_id res chain seq x y z
N MET A 1 19.87 0.08 16.11
CA MET A 1 20.56 0.72 14.95
C MET A 1 19.61 0.63 13.76
N PHE A 2 19.28 1.73 13.12
CA PHE A 2 18.44 1.73 11.92
C PHE A 2 19.23 1.15 10.73
N SER A 3 18.62 0.25 9.98
CA SER A 3 19.20 -0.36 8.79
C SER A 3 18.21 -0.22 7.63
N TYR A 4 18.68 0.24 6.48
CA TYR A 4 17.92 0.39 5.26
C TYR A 4 18.62 -0.31 4.11
N ASN A 5 17.94 -1.24 3.47
CA ASN A 5 18.41 -1.90 2.27
C ASN A 5 17.98 -1.11 1.03
N LYS A 6 18.92 -0.84 0.11
CA LYS A 6 18.66 -0.09 -1.13
C LYS A 6 18.04 -0.97 -2.23
N PHE A 7 17.43 -2.07 -1.87
CA PHE A 7 16.73 -2.98 -2.78
C PHE A 7 15.27 -3.04 -2.41
N LEU A 8 14.42 -3.00 -3.42
CA LEU A 8 13.02 -3.33 -3.22
C LEU A 8 12.91 -4.79 -2.78
N GLU A 9 11.99 -5.10 -1.90
CA GLU A 9 11.69 -6.47 -1.48
C GLU A 9 11.24 -7.34 -2.65
N PHE A 10 10.53 -6.73 -3.61
CA PHE A 10 10.18 -7.33 -4.88
C PHE A 10 10.54 -6.40 -6.05
N PRO A 11 11.12 -6.90 -7.14
CA PRO A 11 11.54 -6.07 -8.27
C PRO A 11 10.34 -5.49 -9.03
N VAL A 12 10.40 -4.20 -9.34
CA VAL A 12 9.38 -3.51 -10.14
C VAL A 12 9.98 -3.13 -11.49
N LYS A 13 9.40 -3.65 -12.58
CA LYS A 13 9.77 -3.32 -13.94
C LYS A 13 8.51 -3.16 -14.79
N VAL A 14 8.21 -1.95 -15.21
CA VAL A 14 7.09 -1.62 -16.08
C VAL A 14 7.62 -1.30 -17.47
N SER A 15 7.15 -2.03 -18.46
CA SER A 15 7.60 -1.91 -19.85
C SER A 15 7.01 -0.68 -20.55
N LYS A 16 5.81 -0.26 -20.19
CA LYS A 16 5.10 0.86 -20.81
C LYS A 16 4.41 1.73 -19.76
N PRO A 17 4.47 3.06 -19.88
CA PRO A 17 3.68 3.95 -19.02
C PRO A 17 2.18 3.70 -19.20
N ASN A 18 1.43 3.84 -18.12
CA ASN A 18 -0.02 3.78 -18.11
C ASN A 18 -0.57 4.70 -17.00
N PRO A 19 -0.81 5.99 -17.27
CA PRO A 19 -1.30 6.95 -16.28
C PRO A 19 -2.61 6.56 -15.62
N ARG A 20 -3.52 5.91 -16.35
CA ARG A 20 -4.79 5.43 -15.80
C ARG A 20 -4.53 4.36 -14.73
N LEU A 21 -3.66 3.41 -15.02
CA LEU A 21 -3.33 2.36 -14.08
C LEU A 21 -2.50 2.88 -12.89
N ALA A 22 -1.63 3.89 -13.12
CA ALA A 22 -0.96 4.60 -12.04
C ALA A 22 -1.96 5.19 -11.05
N ASN A 23 -3.00 5.86 -11.55
CA ASN A 23 -4.06 6.43 -10.72
C ASN A 23 -4.92 5.37 -10.01
N VAL A 24 -5.04 4.18 -10.56
CA VAL A 24 -5.69 3.05 -9.87
C VAL A 24 -4.81 2.52 -8.74
N VAL A 25 -3.52 2.29 -9.03
CA VAL A 25 -2.57 1.69 -8.08
C VAL A 25 -2.24 2.63 -6.92
N ILE A 26 -2.28 3.96 -7.13
CA ILE A 26 -1.96 4.95 -6.07
C ILE A 26 -2.83 4.77 -4.82
N THR A 27 -4.01 4.15 -4.95
CA THR A 27 -4.89 3.89 -3.81
C THR A 27 -4.24 2.96 -2.77
N GLN A 28 -3.33 2.07 -3.18
CA GLN A 28 -2.54 1.25 -2.26
C GLN A 28 -1.33 1.99 -1.69
N TYR A 29 -0.97 3.14 -2.23
CA TYR A 29 0.05 4.01 -1.63
C TYR A 29 -0.54 4.83 -0.47
N GLY A 30 -1.58 5.62 -0.74
CA GLY A 30 -2.10 6.62 0.20
C GLY A 30 -3.60 6.56 0.46
N GLY A 31 -4.32 5.58 -0.07
CA GLY A 31 -5.73 5.36 0.25
C GLY A 31 -5.94 4.82 1.68
N PRO A 32 -7.19 4.79 2.15
CA PRO A 32 -7.52 4.40 3.52
C PRO A 32 -7.18 2.94 3.87
N ASN A 33 -7.03 2.08 2.87
CA ASN A 33 -6.65 0.69 3.00
C ASN A 33 -5.28 0.40 2.35
N GLY A 34 -4.46 1.42 2.15
CA GLY A 34 -3.15 1.31 1.54
C GLY A 34 -2.02 1.18 2.56
N GLU A 35 -0.82 0.92 2.06
CA GLU A 35 0.38 0.56 2.83
C GLU A 35 0.81 1.63 3.83
N LEU A 36 0.65 2.93 3.48
CA LEU A 36 0.97 4.02 4.40
C LEU A 36 0.10 3.95 5.67
N GLY A 37 -1.19 3.71 5.49
CA GLY A 37 -2.12 3.56 6.61
C GLY A 37 -1.85 2.31 7.44
N ALA A 38 -1.54 1.18 6.81
CA ALA A 38 -1.20 -0.08 7.46
C ALA A 38 0.05 0.07 8.31
N SER A 39 1.15 0.56 7.74
CA SER A 39 2.41 0.75 8.46
C SER A 39 2.26 1.63 9.71
N LEU A 40 1.61 2.79 9.57
CA LEU A 40 1.41 3.72 10.69
C LEU A 40 0.48 3.14 11.75
N ARG A 41 -0.53 2.34 11.36
CA ARG A 41 -1.42 1.63 12.30
C ARG A 41 -0.62 0.69 13.19
N TYR A 42 0.12 -0.25 12.62
CA TYR A 42 0.87 -1.26 13.37
C TYR A 42 1.98 -0.65 14.21
N LEU A 43 2.76 0.28 13.64
CA LEU A 43 3.82 0.97 14.36
C LEU A 43 3.32 1.87 15.49
N SER A 44 2.07 2.33 15.45
CA SER A 44 1.44 3.08 16.55
C SER A 44 0.86 2.14 17.61
N GLN A 45 0.21 1.07 17.22
CA GLN A 45 -0.45 0.11 18.13
C GLN A 45 0.56 -0.65 19.00
N ARG A 46 1.78 -0.91 18.48
CA ARG A 46 2.82 -1.66 19.21
C ARG A 46 3.12 -1.12 20.60
N TYR A 47 2.96 0.18 20.84
CA TYR A 47 3.30 0.80 22.13
C TYR A 47 2.36 0.41 23.27
N THR A 48 1.18 -0.10 22.97
CA THR A 48 0.17 -0.54 23.95
C THR A 48 0.01 -2.05 24.01
N MET A 49 0.82 -2.82 23.28
CA MET A 49 0.81 -4.27 23.38
C MET A 49 1.33 -4.75 24.73
N PRO A 50 0.73 -5.83 25.30
CA PRO A 50 1.01 -6.26 26.68
C PRO A 50 2.38 -6.90 26.89
N ASP A 51 2.98 -7.42 25.83
CA ASP A 51 4.23 -8.18 25.91
C ASP A 51 5.18 -7.86 24.75
N GLU A 52 6.47 -8.19 24.93
CA GLU A 52 7.52 -7.89 23.96
C GLU A 52 7.39 -8.71 22.65
N VAL A 53 6.75 -9.86 22.69
CA VAL A 53 6.52 -10.68 21.48
C VAL A 53 5.53 -9.97 20.56
N SER A 54 4.40 -9.54 21.12
CA SER A 54 3.37 -8.78 20.38
C SER A 54 3.91 -7.45 19.86
N LYS A 55 4.72 -6.73 20.66
CA LYS A 55 5.40 -5.51 20.20
C LYS A 55 6.36 -5.78 19.06
N GLY A 56 7.15 -6.84 19.16
CA GLY A 56 8.08 -7.27 18.12
C GLY A 56 7.34 -7.61 16.82
N LEU A 57 6.27 -8.39 16.92
CA LEU A 57 5.44 -8.77 15.77
C LEU A 57 4.87 -7.54 15.03
N LEU A 58 4.25 -6.61 15.75
CA LEU A 58 3.72 -5.38 15.12
C LEU A 58 4.84 -4.46 14.57
N THR A 59 6.04 -4.54 15.13
CA THR A 59 7.19 -3.83 14.57
C THR A 59 7.62 -4.46 13.24
N ASP A 60 7.71 -5.78 13.19
CA ASP A 60 8.11 -6.50 11.97
C ASP A 60 7.10 -6.27 10.85
N ILE A 61 5.81 -6.48 11.12
CA ILE A 61 4.74 -6.25 10.14
C ILE A 61 4.72 -4.77 9.71
N GLY A 62 4.70 -3.83 10.65
CA GLY A 62 4.63 -2.41 10.33
C GLY A 62 5.82 -1.87 9.54
N THR A 63 7.01 -2.46 9.71
CA THR A 63 8.19 -2.13 8.89
C THR A 63 8.17 -2.82 7.54
N GLU A 64 7.58 -4.00 7.41
CA GLU A 64 7.32 -4.67 6.13
C GLU A 64 6.36 -3.84 5.27
N GLU A 65 5.30 -3.25 5.86
CA GLU A 65 4.39 -2.35 5.15
C GLU A 65 5.08 -1.10 4.58
N LEU A 66 6.18 -0.63 5.19
CA LEU A 66 7.00 0.43 4.58
C LEU A 66 7.75 -0.06 3.34
N ALA A 67 8.17 -1.33 3.31
CA ALA A 67 8.76 -1.93 2.11
C ALA A 67 7.72 -2.11 1.00
N HIS A 68 6.49 -2.52 1.34
CA HIS A 68 5.36 -2.59 0.41
C HIS A 68 5.00 -1.21 -0.15
N LEU A 69 4.97 -0.18 0.70
CA LEU A 69 4.76 1.22 0.29
C LEU A 69 5.80 1.65 -0.77
N GLU A 70 7.07 1.28 -0.59
CA GLU A 70 8.14 1.57 -1.55
C GLU A 70 7.92 0.84 -2.89
N ILE A 71 7.47 -0.41 -2.86
CA ILE A 71 7.11 -1.18 -4.06
C ILE A 71 5.96 -0.50 -4.81
N VAL A 72 4.89 -0.15 -4.12
CA VAL A 72 3.73 0.55 -4.72
C VAL A 72 4.15 1.90 -5.29
N GLY A 73 4.95 2.68 -4.56
CA GLY A 73 5.48 3.96 -5.03
C GLY A 73 6.33 3.81 -6.29
N SER A 74 7.19 2.79 -6.33
CA SER A 74 8.01 2.47 -7.51
C SER A 74 7.16 2.07 -8.71
N LEU A 75 6.09 1.31 -8.49
CA LEU A 75 5.15 0.91 -9.53
C LEU A 75 4.42 2.12 -10.12
N VAL A 76 3.87 3.00 -9.27
CA VAL A 76 3.21 4.24 -9.69
C VAL A 76 4.18 5.15 -10.45
N ALA A 77 5.40 5.32 -9.95
CA ALA A 77 6.42 6.15 -10.59
C ALA A 77 6.78 5.64 -11.99
N GLN A 78 6.92 4.31 -12.17
CA GLN A 78 7.23 3.73 -13.48
C GLN A 78 6.05 3.79 -14.44
N LEU A 79 4.81 3.60 -13.97
CA LEU A 79 3.60 3.76 -14.77
C LEU A 79 3.39 5.22 -15.23
N SER A 80 3.86 6.18 -14.44
CA SER A 80 3.75 7.62 -14.72
C SER A 80 4.90 8.15 -15.57
N LYS A 81 6.05 7.46 -15.56
CA LYS A 81 7.31 7.96 -16.13
C LYS A 81 7.19 8.16 -17.64
N ASN A 82 7.57 9.36 -18.08
CA ASN A 82 7.60 9.77 -19.49
C ASN A 82 6.24 9.73 -20.21
N ALA A 83 5.13 9.55 -19.49
CA ALA A 83 3.82 9.73 -20.09
C ALA A 83 3.56 11.23 -20.35
N PRO A 84 3.31 11.63 -21.59
CA PRO A 84 3.03 13.03 -21.91
C PRO A 84 1.67 13.46 -21.32
N PRO A 85 1.48 14.76 -20.99
CA PRO A 85 0.20 15.26 -20.43
C PRO A 85 -1.04 14.87 -21.24
N LYS A 86 -0.89 14.73 -22.55
CA LYS A 86 -1.98 14.28 -23.43
C LYS A 86 -2.47 12.87 -23.08
N GLU A 87 -1.58 11.94 -22.79
CA GLU A 87 -1.95 10.57 -22.38
C GLU A 87 -2.71 10.56 -21.06
N TRP A 88 -2.32 11.39 -20.10
CA TRP A 88 -3.06 11.55 -18.85
C TRP A 88 -4.51 11.96 -19.09
N SER A 89 -4.74 12.90 -20.00
CA SER A 89 -6.07 13.33 -20.40
C SER A 89 -6.86 12.24 -21.14
N GLU A 90 -6.25 11.61 -22.13
CA GLU A 90 -6.89 10.57 -22.94
C GLU A 90 -7.25 9.32 -22.11
N MET A 91 -6.47 9.04 -21.05
CA MET A 91 -6.71 7.92 -20.13
C MET A 91 -7.62 8.28 -18.95
N GLY A 92 -8.15 9.51 -18.89
CA GLY A 92 -9.09 9.93 -17.83
C GLY A 92 -8.46 10.13 -16.46
N SER A 93 -7.18 10.53 -16.42
CA SER A 93 -6.42 10.78 -15.18
C SER A 93 -5.85 12.19 -15.13
N TRP A 94 -6.49 13.14 -15.81
CA TRP A 94 -6.03 14.51 -15.94
C TRP A 94 -6.14 15.29 -14.62
N GLU A 95 -7.10 14.98 -13.76
CA GLU A 95 -7.24 15.59 -12.44
C GLU A 95 -6.01 15.31 -11.58
N TYR A 96 -5.57 14.05 -11.55
CA TYR A 96 -4.35 13.68 -10.82
C TYR A 96 -3.15 14.46 -11.34
N TYR A 97 -2.98 14.52 -12.67
CA TYR A 97 -1.87 15.22 -13.29
C TYR A 97 -1.92 16.74 -13.03
N SER A 98 -3.11 17.34 -13.06
CA SER A 98 -3.31 18.76 -12.76
C SER A 98 -2.78 19.14 -11.37
N ASP A 99 -3.05 18.32 -10.38
CA ASP A 99 -2.69 18.63 -9.00
C ASP A 99 -1.26 18.16 -8.64
N ASN A 100 -0.81 17.05 -9.21
CA ASN A 100 0.39 16.37 -8.76
C ASN A 100 1.45 16.14 -9.84
N GLY A 101 1.14 16.42 -11.12
CA GLY A 101 1.99 16.03 -12.24
C GLY A 101 2.17 14.51 -12.30
N ALA A 102 3.37 14.06 -12.61
CA ALA A 102 3.75 12.63 -12.58
C ALA A 102 4.40 12.21 -11.24
N SER A 103 4.14 12.91 -10.16
CA SER A 103 4.67 12.59 -8.83
C SER A 103 3.91 11.41 -8.19
N VAL A 104 4.50 10.82 -7.15
CA VAL A 104 3.81 9.84 -6.30
C VAL A 104 3.27 10.58 -5.09
N PHE A 105 2.00 10.95 -5.13
CA PHE A 105 1.35 11.69 -4.05
C PHE A 105 0.47 10.75 -3.21
N PRO A 106 0.54 10.77 -1.86
CA PRO A 106 -0.22 9.87 -1.00
C PRO A 106 -1.70 10.22 -0.98
N GLN A 107 -2.46 9.62 -1.90
CA GLN A 107 -3.90 9.78 -2.03
C GLN A 107 -4.56 8.48 -2.50
N SER A 108 -5.89 8.41 -2.41
CA SER A 108 -6.67 7.37 -3.06
C SER A 108 -6.82 7.63 -4.57
N SER A 109 -7.27 6.62 -5.31
CA SER A 109 -7.61 6.76 -6.73
C SER A 109 -8.72 7.79 -7.02
N GLN A 110 -9.49 8.18 -6.00
CA GLN A 110 -10.53 9.21 -6.09
C GLN A 110 -10.01 10.62 -5.77
N GLY A 111 -8.70 10.79 -5.53
CA GLY A 111 -8.10 12.07 -5.24
C GLY A 111 -8.16 12.50 -3.76
N SER A 112 -8.72 11.68 -2.88
CA SER A 112 -8.72 11.98 -1.43
C SER A 112 -7.31 11.80 -0.85
N PRO A 113 -6.67 12.86 -0.32
CA PRO A 113 -5.36 12.76 0.30
C PRO A 113 -5.35 11.78 1.48
N PHE A 114 -4.19 11.18 1.76
CA PHE A 114 -4.03 10.36 2.95
C PHE A 114 -4.49 11.12 4.20
N ASN A 115 -5.29 10.45 5.02
CA ASN A 115 -5.81 11.02 6.24
C ASN A 115 -5.57 10.03 7.41
N ALA A 116 -4.85 10.49 8.43
CA ALA A 116 -4.59 9.72 9.64
C ALA A 116 -5.86 9.28 10.39
N ALA A 117 -7.01 9.88 10.12
CA ALA A 117 -8.30 9.44 10.67
C ALA A 117 -8.70 8.02 10.24
N SER A 118 -8.10 7.49 9.16
CA SER A 118 -8.29 6.09 8.75
C SER A 118 -7.49 5.08 9.58
N ILE A 119 -6.56 5.56 10.42
CA ILE A 119 -5.73 4.72 11.29
C ILE A 119 -6.52 4.43 12.57
N ALA A 120 -6.84 3.16 12.81
CA ALA A 120 -7.52 2.74 14.03
C ALA A 120 -6.49 2.37 15.11
N VAL A 121 -6.35 3.24 16.11
CA VAL A 121 -5.50 3.01 17.28
C VAL A 121 -6.29 3.39 18.53
N THR A 122 -6.64 2.40 19.34
CA THR A 122 -7.52 2.58 20.50
C THR A 122 -6.82 2.46 21.85
N GLY A 123 -5.62 1.91 21.88
CA GLY A 123 -4.91 1.55 23.11
C GLY A 123 -5.40 0.25 23.76
N ASP A 124 -6.47 -0.37 23.26
CA ASP A 124 -6.92 -1.70 23.63
C ASP A 124 -6.31 -2.74 22.68
N PRO A 125 -5.45 -3.67 23.16
CA PRO A 125 -4.76 -4.61 22.28
C PRO A 125 -5.70 -5.51 21.49
N LEU A 126 -6.77 -6.00 22.10
CA LEU A 126 -7.70 -6.90 21.44
C LEU A 126 -8.47 -6.21 20.32
N THR A 127 -8.97 -5.00 20.58
CA THR A 127 -9.64 -4.17 19.58
C THR A 127 -8.72 -3.85 18.42
N ASN A 128 -7.46 -3.49 18.71
CA ASN A 128 -6.46 -3.19 17.68
C ASN A 128 -6.20 -4.42 16.78
N LEU A 129 -6.01 -5.60 17.35
CA LEU A 129 -5.76 -6.83 16.58
C LEU A 129 -6.94 -7.24 15.68
N TYR A 130 -8.19 -7.03 16.12
CA TYR A 130 -9.36 -7.24 15.25
C TYR A 130 -9.41 -6.25 14.09
N GLU A 131 -9.05 -5.00 14.33
CA GLU A 131 -8.95 -4.00 13.26
C GLU A 131 -7.81 -4.32 12.30
N ASP A 132 -6.68 -4.83 12.78
CA ASP A 132 -5.56 -5.24 11.94
C ASP A 132 -5.97 -6.36 10.99
N LEU A 133 -6.65 -7.40 11.49
CA LEU A 133 -7.23 -8.45 10.64
C LEU A 133 -8.18 -7.89 9.57
N ALA A 134 -9.04 -6.95 9.96
CA ALA A 134 -9.95 -6.31 9.03
C ALA A 134 -9.21 -5.43 8.02
N ALA A 135 -8.14 -4.74 8.44
CA ALA A 135 -7.31 -3.90 7.58
C ALA A 135 -6.62 -4.74 6.49
N GLU A 136 -5.98 -5.85 6.86
CA GLU A 136 -5.35 -6.79 5.92
C GLU A 136 -6.35 -7.32 4.89
N GLN A 137 -7.54 -7.72 5.34
CA GLN A 137 -8.56 -8.20 4.41
C GLN A 137 -9.10 -7.10 3.48
N LYS A 138 -9.16 -5.84 3.94
CA LYS A 138 -9.52 -4.70 3.10
C LYS A 138 -8.44 -4.41 2.06
N ALA A 139 -7.16 -4.41 2.44
CA ALA A 139 -6.03 -4.23 1.53
C ALA A 139 -6.00 -5.35 0.48
N ARG A 140 -6.11 -6.61 0.90
CA ARG A 140 -6.20 -7.76 -0.01
C ARG A 140 -7.35 -7.61 -1.02
N ALA A 141 -8.53 -7.17 -0.58
CA ALA A 141 -9.67 -6.97 -1.47
C ALA A 141 -9.42 -5.85 -2.50
N VAL A 142 -8.70 -4.79 -2.12
CA VAL A 142 -8.29 -3.73 -3.05
C VAL A 142 -7.30 -4.27 -4.08
N TYR A 143 -6.31 -5.08 -3.69
CA TYR A 143 -5.42 -5.74 -4.63
C TYR A 143 -6.17 -6.66 -5.61
N ASP A 144 -7.15 -7.44 -5.12
CA ASP A 144 -8.02 -8.24 -6.00
C ASP A 144 -8.80 -7.39 -7.02
N ASN A 145 -9.23 -6.19 -6.62
CA ASN A 145 -9.93 -5.28 -7.52
C ASN A 145 -8.97 -4.67 -8.56
N ILE A 146 -7.75 -4.32 -8.17
CA ILE A 146 -6.71 -3.84 -9.10
C ILE A 146 -6.40 -4.92 -10.15
N LEU A 147 -6.25 -6.18 -9.75
CA LEU A 147 -6.02 -7.30 -10.67
C LEU A 147 -7.16 -7.52 -11.67
N LYS A 148 -8.39 -7.17 -11.32
CA LYS A 148 -9.55 -7.23 -12.24
C LYS A 148 -9.56 -6.07 -13.25
N LEU A 149 -8.91 -4.95 -12.92
CA LEU A 149 -8.85 -3.76 -13.77
C LEU A 149 -7.60 -3.72 -14.66
N SER A 150 -6.58 -4.50 -14.32
CA SER A 150 -5.29 -4.52 -15.01
C SER A 150 -5.14 -5.77 -15.87
N ASP A 151 -4.79 -5.56 -17.13
CA ASP A 151 -4.34 -6.60 -18.08
C ASP A 151 -2.82 -6.56 -18.31
N ASP A 152 -2.10 -5.67 -17.63
CA ASP A 152 -0.66 -5.51 -17.73
C ASP A 152 0.06 -6.59 -16.90
N PRO A 153 0.83 -7.49 -17.54
CA PRO A 153 1.51 -8.57 -16.82
C PRO A 153 2.58 -8.06 -15.84
N ASP A 154 3.29 -6.97 -16.17
CA ASP A 154 4.34 -6.40 -15.33
C ASP A 154 3.73 -5.87 -14.01
N VAL A 155 2.58 -5.21 -14.10
CA VAL A 155 1.82 -4.73 -12.95
C VAL A 155 1.24 -5.89 -12.15
N ASN A 156 0.62 -6.85 -12.85
CA ASN A 156 -0.07 -7.96 -12.21
C ASN A 156 0.88 -8.87 -11.41
N GLU A 157 2.14 -9.01 -11.83
CA GLU A 157 3.15 -9.76 -11.08
C GLU A 157 3.44 -9.10 -9.72
N VAL A 158 3.66 -7.79 -9.71
CA VAL A 158 3.90 -7.02 -8.48
C VAL A 158 2.69 -7.05 -7.55
N ILE A 159 1.49 -6.80 -8.10
CA ILE A 159 0.26 -6.79 -7.30
C ILE A 159 -0.05 -8.18 -6.71
N LYS A 160 0.24 -9.27 -7.42
CA LYS A 160 0.08 -10.63 -6.89
C LYS A 160 1.04 -10.91 -5.74
N PHE A 161 2.28 -10.42 -5.82
CA PHE A 161 3.23 -10.52 -4.72
C PHE A 161 2.67 -9.81 -3.47
N LEU A 162 2.36 -8.52 -3.56
CA LEU A 162 1.81 -7.73 -2.45
C LEU A 162 0.55 -8.38 -1.85
N ARG A 163 -0.40 -8.77 -2.71
CA ARG A 163 -1.61 -9.47 -2.27
C ARG A 163 -1.35 -10.75 -1.46
N GLN A 164 -0.27 -11.48 -1.76
CA GLN A 164 0.08 -12.68 -1.02
C GLN A 164 0.60 -12.34 0.38
N ARG A 165 1.27 -11.20 0.54
CA ARG A 165 1.78 -10.75 1.84
C ARG A 165 0.66 -10.39 2.81
N GLU A 166 -0.48 -9.88 2.34
CA GLU A 166 -1.68 -9.59 3.15
C GLU A 166 -2.28 -10.84 3.84
N VAL A 167 -1.89 -12.02 3.45
CA VAL A 167 -2.41 -13.28 4.03
C VAL A 167 -1.54 -13.79 5.17
N VAL A 168 -0.27 -13.42 5.20
CA VAL A 168 0.70 -13.91 6.18
C VAL A 168 0.40 -13.42 7.61
N PRO A 169 0.06 -12.15 7.86
CA PRO A 169 -0.32 -11.68 9.19
C PRO A 169 -1.54 -12.40 9.77
N VAL A 170 -2.50 -12.75 8.92
CA VAL A 170 -3.72 -13.48 9.33
C VAL A 170 -3.38 -14.88 9.88
N SER A 171 -2.35 -15.54 9.36
CA SER A 171 -1.94 -16.88 9.81
C SER A 171 -1.27 -16.87 11.19
N TYR A 172 -0.59 -15.79 11.57
CA TYR A 172 0.04 -15.66 12.88
C TYR A 172 -0.95 -15.41 14.03
N THR A 173 -2.12 -14.80 13.73
CA THR A 173 -3.16 -14.54 14.74
C THR A 173 -4.00 -15.76 15.11
N HIS A 174 -3.92 -16.83 14.31
CA HIS A 174 -4.62 -18.11 14.60
C HIS A 174 -3.78 -19.13 15.40
N LEU A 175 -2.55 -18.78 15.79
CA LEU A 175 -1.64 -19.71 16.47
C LEU A 175 -1.68 -19.65 18.01
N ARG A 176 -2.78 -19.17 18.63
CA ARG A 176 -3.04 -19.37 20.08
C ARG A 176 -4.50 -19.52 20.39
#